data_b69f55e87a21d04320259e776601cf2f
#
_entry.id   b69f55e87a21d04320259e776601cf2f
#
_cell.length_a   1.000
_cell.length_b   1.000
_cell.length_c   1.000
_cell.angle_alpha   90.00
_cell.angle_beta   90.00
_cell.angle_gamma   90.00
#
_symmetry.space_group_name_H-M   'P 1'
#
loop_
_entity.id
_entity.type
_entity.pdbx_description
1 polymer ?
#
loop_
_entity_poly.entity_id
_entity_poly.type
_entity_poly.pdbx_seq_one_letter_code
_entity_poly.pdbx_strand_id
1 'polypeptide(L)'
;MKLKYFVLLMFIGLLNLNAQVYYFPEVNANWAQKSPQSFKINETRLKSAVDFAEANEYSGSRDLRIAILKGFEKEPFHQILGPTKKRGGPAGMILKNGYVIAQWGDTKRVDMTFSVTKSFLSTMAGLAEDEGLLANTKDKVGNYIWDDTFKGAHNSKITWEHLLQQNSAWSGELWGGKDWVDRPPS
;
A
#
# COMPACT_ATOMS: atom_id res chain seq x y z
N MET A 1 -21.28 -47.60 -24.87
CA MET A 1 -21.13 -46.65 -23.72
C MET A 1 -19.69 -46.30 -23.39
N LYS A 2 -18.70 -47.14 -23.59
CA LYS A 2 -17.29 -46.93 -23.23
C LYS A 2 -16.52 -45.88 -24.11
N LEU A 3 -16.92 -45.70 -25.36
CA LEU A 3 -16.24 -44.78 -26.29
C LEU A 3 -16.53 -43.30 -26.01
N LYS A 4 -17.75 -42.95 -25.50
CA LYS A 4 -18.15 -41.58 -25.20
C LYS A 4 -17.35 -40.98 -24.01
N TYR A 5 -16.97 -41.78 -23.03
CA TYR A 5 -16.17 -41.35 -21.88
C TYR A 5 -14.70 -41.18 -22.22
N PHE A 6 -14.18 -41.93 -23.17
CA PHE A 6 -12.82 -41.79 -23.62
C PHE A 6 -12.60 -40.48 -24.37
N VAL A 7 -13.54 -40.02 -25.17
CA VAL A 7 -13.47 -38.71 -25.87
C VAL A 7 -13.59 -37.56 -24.87
N LEU A 8 -14.39 -37.69 -23.82
CA LEU A 8 -14.51 -36.65 -22.78
C LEU A 8 -13.23 -36.51 -21.97
N LEU A 9 -12.56 -37.59 -21.61
CA LEU A 9 -11.27 -37.58 -20.93
C LEU A 9 -10.13 -37.01 -21.80
N MET A 10 -10.17 -37.20 -23.11
CA MET A 10 -9.21 -36.65 -24.05
C MET A 10 -9.37 -35.12 -24.20
N PHE A 11 -10.57 -34.57 -24.06
CA PHE A 11 -10.82 -33.12 -24.09
C PHE A 11 -10.40 -32.41 -22.80
N ILE A 12 -10.47 -33.06 -21.64
CA ILE A 12 -10.03 -32.50 -20.36
C ILE A 12 -8.50 -32.37 -20.32
N GLY A 13 -7.75 -33.25 -21.00
CA GLY A 13 -6.29 -33.19 -21.08
C GLY A 13 -5.72 -32.05 -21.93
N LEU A 14 -6.57 -31.31 -22.68
CA LEU A 14 -6.14 -30.19 -23.54
C LEU A 14 -6.33 -28.81 -22.88
N LEU A 15 -6.91 -28.76 -21.70
CA LEU A 15 -6.89 -27.53 -20.90
C LEU A 15 -5.53 -27.39 -20.24
N ASN A 16 -4.55 -26.89 -20.99
CA ASN A 16 -3.34 -26.35 -20.41
C ASN A 16 -3.74 -25.13 -19.56
N LEU A 17 -4.07 -25.37 -18.29
CA LEU A 17 -4.14 -24.33 -17.29
C LEU A 17 -2.71 -23.80 -17.11
N ASN A 18 -2.32 -22.83 -17.95
CA ASN A 18 -1.14 -22.06 -17.72
C ASN A 18 -1.37 -21.26 -16.45
N ALA A 19 -1.05 -21.85 -15.30
CA ALA A 19 -0.95 -21.10 -14.07
C ALA A 19 0.07 -20.00 -14.31
N GLN A 20 -0.32 -18.76 -14.15
CA GLN A 20 0.54 -17.61 -14.31
C GLN A 20 1.62 -17.68 -13.22
N VAL A 21 2.84 -18.02 -13.61
CA VAL A 21 3.98 -18.07 -12.69
C VAL A 21 4.45 -16.63 -12.44
N TYR A 22 4.29 -16.16 -11.21
CA TYR A 22 4.88 -14.91 -10.77
C TYR A 22 6.32 -15.15 -10.33
N TYR A 23 7.19 -14.21 -10.69
CA TYR A 23 8.53 -14.14 -10.15
C TYR A 23 8.52 -13.30 -8.87
N PHE A 24 9.17 -13.82 -7.84
CA PHE A 24 9.46 -13.10 -6.60
C PHE A 24 10.98 -13.10 -6.41
N PRO A 25 11.60 -11.92 -6.26
CA PRO A 25 13.04 -11.86 -6.00
C PRO A 25 13.35 -12.41 -4.61
N GLU A 26 14.53 -13.00 -4.47
CA GLU A 26 15.07 -13.37 -3.16
C GLU A 26 15.25 -12.12 -2.28
N VAL A 27 15.20 -12.31 -0.96
CA VAL A 27 15.40 -11.24 0.02
C VAL A 27 16.74 -10.54 -0.25
N ASN A 28 16.72 -9.22 -0.35
CA ASN A 28 17.86 -8.36 -0.68
C ASN A 28 18.43 -8.52 -2.10
N ALA A 29 17.83 -9.32 -2.96
CA ALA A 29 18.24 -9.40 -4.35
C ALA A 29 17.77 -8.19 -5.17
N ASN A 30 18.50 -7.88 -6.25
CA ASN A 30 17.99 -6.95 -7.26
C ASN A 30 16.85 -7.62 -8.02
N TRP A 31 15.79 -6.87 -8.27
CA TRP A 31 14.66 -7.37 -9.06
C TRP A 31 15.08 -7.62 -10.50
N ALA A 32 14.74 -8.79 -11.01
CA ALA A 32 15.05 -9.14 -12.40
C ALA A 32 14.22 -8.27 -13.36
N GLN A 33 14.88 -7.89 -14.46
CA GLN A 33 14.28 -7.09 -15.53
C GLN A 33 13.88 -7.98 -16.69
N LYS A 34 12.80 -7.64 -17.38
CA LYS A 34 12.40 -8.24 -18.65
C LYS A 34 11.93 -7.15 -19.62
N SER A 35 12.15 -7.42 -20.90
CA SER A 35 11.66 -6.54 -21.96
C SER A 35 10.12 -6.49 -21.94
N PRO A 36 9.52 -5.29 -22.10
CA PRO A 36 8.08 -5.12 -22.21
C PRO A 36 7.44 -6.00 -23.29
N GLN A 37 8.13 -6.21 -24.41
CA GLN A 37 7.65 -7.06 -25.50
C GLN A 37 7.45 -8.53 -25.07
N SER A 38 8.25 -9.03 -24.13
CA SER A 38 8.10 -10.40 -23.61
C SER A 38 6.72 -10.61 -22.94
N PHE A 39 6.05 -9.51 -22.56
CA PHE A 39 4.70 -9.47 -22.00
C PHE A 39 3.67 -8.90 -23.00
N LYS A 40 4.00 -8.77 -24.27
CA LYS A 40 3.15 -8.17 -25.31
C LYS A 40 2.77 -6.72 -25.01
N ILE A 41 3.59 -6.00 -24.26
CA ILE A 41 3.41 -4.58 -23.93
C ILE A 41 4.10 -3.73 -24.99
N ASN A 42 3.41 -2.71 -25.48
CA ASN A 42 3.95 -1.77 -26.46
C ASN A 42 4.95 -0.82 -25.77
N GLU A 43 6.21 -0.91 -26.15
CA GLU A 43 7.29 -0.11 -25.55
C GLU A 43 7.12 1.39 -25.76
N THR A 44 6.66 1.82 -26.92
CA THR A 44 6.47 3.25 -27.19
C THR A 44 5.42 3.83 -26.26
N ARG A 45 4.29 3.13 -26.06
CA ARG A 45 3.26 3.55 -25.12
C ARG A 45 3.74 3.51 -23.66
N LEU A 46 4.53 2.49 -23.32
CA LEU A 46 5.11 2.39 -21.98
C LEU A 46 6.07 3.56 -21.73
N LYS A 47 6.93 3.86 -22.69
CA LYS A 47 7.83 5.02 -22.62
C LYS A 47 7.03 6.33 -22.48
N SER A 48 6.00 6.53 -23.28
CA SER A 48 5.15 7.72 -23.17
C SER A 48 4.50 7.84 -21.79
N ALA A 49 4.11 6.73 -21.16
CA ALA A 49 3.56 6.74 -19.82
C ALA A 49 4.60 7.15 -18.76
N VAL A 50 5.85 6.68 -18.90
CA VAL A 50 6.96 7.08 -18.03
C VAL A 50 7.28 8.55 -18.21
N ASP A 51 7.42 9.02 -19.46
CA ASP A 51 7.69 10.44 -19.77
C ASP A 51 6.58 11.34 -19.20
N PHE A 52 5.33 10.90 -19.28
CA PHE A 52 4.19 11.61 -18.68
C PHE A 52 4.30 11.66 -17.15
N ALA A 53 4.64 10.56 -16.49
CA ALA A 53 4.78 10.52 -15.05
C ALA A 53 5.91 11.44 -14.56
N GLU A 54 7.04 11.49 -15.26
CA GLU A 54 8.16 12.38 -14.94
C GLU A 54 7.79 13.87 -15.15
N ALA A 55 7.08 14.18 -16.24
CA ALA A 55 6.70 15.54 -16.57
C ALA A 55 5.57 16.10 -15.68
N ASN A 56 4.76 15.23 -15.09
CA ASN A 56 3.61 15.61 -14.27
C ASN A 56 3.80 15.32 -12.78
N GLU A 57 5.03 15.22 -12.31
CA GLU A 57 5.29 15.11 -10.89
C GLU A 57 4.78 16.34 -10.14
N TYR A 58 4.39 16.10 -8.89
CA TYR A 58 4.02 17.18 -7.97
C TYR A 58 5.11 18.28 -7.90
N SER A 59 4.73 19.51 -8.25
CA SER A 59 5.62 20.65 -8.37
C SER A 59 5.95 21.37 -7.04
N GLY A 60 5.42 20.87 -5.91
CA GLY A 60 5.65 21.46 -4.60
C GLY A 60 7.11 21.35 -4.14
N SER A 61 7.43 22.06 -3.05
CA SER A 61 8.77 22.06 -2.51
C SER A 61 9.28 20.65 -2.20
N ARG A 62 10.50 20.37 -2.61
CA ARG A 62 11.21 19.14 -2.20
C ARG A 62 11.81 19.26 -0.80
N ASP A 63 11.93 20.46 -0.26
CA ASP A 63 12.20 20.65 1.15
C ASP A 63 10.94 20.29 1.94
N LEU A 64 10.99 19.16 2.65
CA LEU A 64 9.82 18.64 3.37
C LEU A 64 9.36 19.56 4.50
N ARG A 65 10.27 20.33 5.10
CA ARG A 65 9.88 21.31 6.12
C ARG A 65 8.95 22.38 5.52
N ILE A 66 9.32 22.89 4.35
CA ILE A 66 8.49 23.88 3.63
C ILE A 66 7.19 23.25 3.16
N ALA A 67 7.25 22.03 2.59
CA ALA A 67 6.08 21.35 2.08
C ALA A 67 5.05 21.04 3.16
N ILE A 68 5.50 20.54 4.33
CA ILE A 68 4.65 20.23 5.47
C ILE A 68 4.04 21.51 6.04
N LEU A 69 4.83 22.53 6.30
CA LEU A 69 4.32 23.79 6.84
C LEU A 69 3.28 24.43 5.93
N LYS A 70 3.48 24.42 4.60
CA LYS A 70 2.50 24.95 3.65
C LYS A 70 1.24 24.07 3.53
N GLY A 71 1.39 22.76 3.62
CA GLY A 71 0.28 21.82 3.48
C GLY A 71 -0.64 21.77 4.69
N PHE A 72 -0.09 21.99 5.89
CA PHE A 72 -0.78 21.81 7.16
C PHE A 72 -0.88 23.07 8.01
N GLU A 73 -0.54 24.25 7.48
CA GLU A 73 -0.53 25.52 8.26
C GLU A 73 -1.86 25.87 8.91
N LYS A 74 -2.96 25.34 8.39
CA LYS A 74 -4.33 25.55 8.93
C LYS A 74 -4.72 24.49 9.95
N GLU A 75 -3.90 23.47 10.14
CA GLU A 75 -4.17 22.36 11.05
C GLU A 75 -3.70 22.69 12.46
N PRO A 76 -4.44 22.29 13.53
CA PRO A 76 -4.10 22.66 14.90
C PRO A 76 -2.75 22.10 15.36
N PHE A 77 -2.30 20.97 14.83
CA PHE A 77 -1.05 20.30 15.21
C PHE A 77 -0.03 20.27 14.07
N HIS A 78 0.14 21.38 13.37
CA HIS A 78 1.03 21.50 12.22
C HIS A 78 2.54 21.53 12.58
N GLN A 79 2.90 21.40 13.85
CA GLN A 79 4.30 21.41 14.27
C GLN A 79 5.05 20.17 13.78
N ILE A 80 6.25 20.40 13.25
CA ILE A 80 7.15 19.33 12.85
C ILE A 80 7.91 18.83 14.08
N LEU A 81 7.63 17.60 14.51
CA LEU A 81 8.21 17.01 15.72
C LEU A 81 9.48 16.20 15.47
N GLY A 82 9.81 15.89 14.23
CA GLY A 82 10.96 15.07 13.88
C GLY A 82 11.87 15.69 12.82
N PRO A 83 12.99 15.03 12.51
CA PRO A 83 13.90 15.50 11.48
C PRO A 83 13.23 15.41 10.10
N THR A 84 13.49 16.40 9.26
CA THR A 84 13.09 16.43 7.86
C THR A 84 14.30 16.46 6.96
N LYS A 85 14.18 15.86 5.77
CA LYS A 85 15.19 15.92 4.72
C LYS A 85 14.56 16.40 3.43
N LYS A 86 15.38 16.97 2.56
CA LYS A 86 14.97 17.24 1.18
C LYS A 86 14.70 15.90 0.48
N ARG A 87 13.50 15.71 -0.07
CA ARG A 87 13.15 14.53 -0.83
C ARG A 87 13.80 14.49 -2.22
N GLY A 88 13.87 13.30 -2.79
CA GLY A 88 14.41 13.07 -4.14
C GLY A 88 13.57 13.65 -5.27
N GLY A 89 14.04 13.46 -6.47
CA GLY A 89 13.29 13.66 -7.70
C GLY A 89 12.27 12.57 -7.96
N PRO A 90 11.52 12.65 -9.07
CA PRO A 90 10.60 11.60 -9.47
C PRO A 90 11.33 10.28 -9.63
N ALA A 91 10.75 9.24 -9.07
CA ALA A 91 11.25 7.89 -9.22
C ALA A 91 10.07 6.91 -9.29
N GLY A 92 10.21 5.87 -10.06
CA GLY A 92 9.16 4.88 -10.19
C GLY A 92 9.64 3.57 -10.80
N MET A 93 8.80 2.56 -10.65
CA MET A 93 9.03 1.23 -11.14
C MET A 93 7.71 0.62 -11.61
N ILE A 94 7.72 -0.02 -12.77
CA ILE A 94 6.57 -0.77 -13.28
C ILE A 94 6.93 -2.24 -13.30
N LEU A 95 6.10 -3.04 -12.64
CA LEU A 95 6.26 -4.48 -12.53
C LEU A 95 5.20 -5.21 -13.36
N LYS A 96 5.60 -6.28 -14.00
CA LYS A 96 4.70 -7.24 -14.64
C LYS A 96 5.13 -8.66 -14.28
N ASN A 97 4.22 -9.40 -13.62
CA ASN A 97 4.46 -10.76 -13.13
C ASN A 97 5.73 -10.86 -12.24
N GLY A 98 6.00 -9.82 -11.45
CA GLY A 98 7.18 -9.72 -10.60
C GLY A 98 8.44 -9.16 -11.28
N TYR A 99 8.50 -9.07 -12.61
CA TYR A 99 9.64 -8.51 -13.32
C TYR A 99 9.52 -7.01 -13.52
N VAL A 100 10.64 -6.30 -13.39
CA VAL A 100 10.72 -4.88 -13.74
C VAL A 100 10.69 -4.75 -15.26
N ILE A 101 9.73 -3.99 -15.78
CA ILE A 101 9.60 -3.70 -17.22
C ILE A 101 9.88 -2.23 -17.56
N ALA A 102 9.86 -1.35 -16.57
CA ALA A 102 10.35 0.01 -16.67
C ALA A 102 10.75 0.51 -15.27
N GLN A 103 11.74 1.39 -15.23
CA GLN A 103 12.25 2.02 -14.02
C GLN A 103 12.84 3.38 -14.37
N TRP A 104 12.61 4.38 -13.53
CA TRP A 104 13.19 5.71 -13.68
C TRP A 104 13.52 6.35 -12.34
N GLY A 105 14.41 7.33 -12.35
CA GLY A 105 14.88 8.01 -11.16
C GLY A 105 15.67 7.10 -10.19
N ASP A 106 15.89 7.58 -8.98
CA ASP A 106 16.60 6.82 -7.93
C ASP A 106 15.60 6.01 -7.08
N THR A 107 15.29 4.80 -7.52
CA THR A 107 14.34 3.89 -6.85
C THR A 107 14.89 3.26 -5.58
N LYS A 108 16.18 3.46 -5.26
CA LYS A 108 16.79 2.98 -4.01
C LYS A 108 16.90 4.07 -2.94
N ARG A 109 16.53 5.29 -3.28
CA ARG A 109 16.55 6.40 -2.33
C ARG A 109 15.51 6.19 -1.24
N VAL A 110 15.90 6.44 -0.01
CA VAL A 110 14.99 6.44 1.14
C VAL A 110 14.41 7.83 1.30
N ASP A 111 13.13 7.94 1.08
CA ASP A 111 12.33 9.15 1.28
C ASP A 111 11.12 8.86 2.20
N MET A 112 10.53 9.92 2.77
CA MET A 112 9.33 9.79 3.59
C MET A 112 8.14 9.33 2.74
N THR A 113 7.49 8.27 3.17
CA THR A 113 6.39 7.64 2.43
C THR A 113 5.00 8.22 2.73
N PHE A 114 4.89 9.06 3.78
CA PHE A 114 3.62 9.63 4.22
C PHE A 114 2.52 8.56 4.36
N SER A 115 1.35 8.79 3.79
CA SER A 115 0.20 7.88 3.92
C SER A 115 0.39 6.51 3.23
N VAL A 116 1.40 6.33 2.36
CA VAL A 116 1.73 4.99 1.85
C VAL A 116 2.13 4.04 3.00
N THR A 117 2.58 4.58 4.13
CA THR A 117 2.78 3.82 5.37
C THR A 117 1.54 2.99 5.75
N LYS A 118 0.32 3.48 5.45
CA LYS A 118 -0.92 2.75 5.73
C LYS A 118 -1.05 1.48 4.90
N SER A 119 -0.52 1.46 3.67
CA SER A 119 -0.47 0.26 2.83
C SER A 119 0.45 -0.81 3.42
N PHE A 120 1.60 -0.41 3.98
CA PHE A 120 2.46 -1.32 4.73
C PHE A 120 1.76 -1.84 5.97
N LEU A 121 1.06 -0.97 6.71
CA LEU A 121 0.35 -1.36 7.91
C LEU A 121 -0.78 -2.36 7.61
N SER A 122 -1.54 -2.15 6.53
CA SER A 122 -2.58 -3.11 6.11
C SER A 122 -1.99 -4.45 5.68
N THR A 123 -0.81 -4.45 5.04
CA THR A 123 -0.09 -5.69 4.72
C THR A 123 0.34 -6.43 6.00
N MET A 124 0.82 -5.71 7.00
CA MET A 124 1.16 -6.30 8.31
C MET A 124 -0.07 -6.90 9.02
N ALA A 125 -1.23 -6.24 8.90
CA ALA A 125 -2.49 -6.79 9.43
C ALA A 125 -2.88 -8.10 8.71
N GLY A 126 -2.69 -8.18 7.38
CA GLY A 126 -2.90 -9.42 6.62
C GLY A 126 -1.96 -10.54 7.05
N LEU A 127 -0.68 -10.24 7.28
CA LEU A 127 0.27 -11.23 7.82
C LEU A 127 -0.13 -11.71 9.22
N ALA A 128 -0.63 -10.80 10.07
CA ALA A 128 -1.11 -11.17 11.41
C ALA A 128 -2.35 -12.08 11.33
N GLU A 129 -3.21 -11.91 10.32
CA GLU A 129 -4.34 -12.81 10.06
C GLU A 129 -3.85 -14.18 9.57
N ASP A 130 -2.92 -14.22 8.62
CA ASP A 130 -2.33 -15.46 8.09
C ASP A 130 -1.63 -16.28 9.21
N GLU A 131 -0.97 -15.62 10.15
CA GLU A 131 -0.31 -16.23 11.30
C GLU A 131 -1.29 -16.55 12.47
N GLY A 132 -2.57 -16.26 12.33
CA GLY A 132 -3.59 -16.50 13.35
C GLY A 132 -3.51 -15.58 14.57
N LEU A 133 -2.69 -14.52 14.53
CA LEU A 133 -2.59 -13.51 15.60
C LEU A 133 -3.81 -12.58 15.59
N LEU A 134 -4.42 -12.40 14.44
CA LEU A 134 -5.69 -11.73 14.23
C LEU A 134 -6.68 -12.75 13.66
N ALA A 135 -7.64 -13.19 14.47
CA ALA A 135 -8.56 -14.24 14.06
C ALA A 135 -9.58 -13.77 13.01
N ASN A 136 -10.01 -12.51 13.07
CA ASN A 136 -10.97 -11.93 12.12
C ASN A 136 -10.91 -10.40 12.16
N THR A 137 -10.94 -9.76 11.00
CA THR A 137 -10.96 -8.29 10.90
C THR A 137 -12.21 -7.66 11.53
N LYS A 138 -13.28 -8.42 11.71
CA LYS A 138 -14.52 -7.97 12.40
C LYS A 138 -14.43 -8.06 13.93
N ASP A 139 -13.36 -8.62 14.46
CA ASP A 139 -13.15 -8.66 15.90
C ASP A 139 -12.94 -7.26 16.45
N LYS A 140 -13.42 -7.04 17.68
CA LYS A 140 -13.21 -5.79 18.38
C LYS A 140 -11.75 -5.61 18.75
N VAL A 141 -11.18 -4.45 18.42
CA VAL A 141 -9.78 -4.14 18.73
C VAL A 141 -9.48 -4.26 20.22
N GLY A 142 -10.42 -3.85 21.07
CA GLY A 142 -10.27 -3.94 22.52
C GLY A 142 -10.06 -5.35 23.08
N ASN A 143 -10.33 -6.40 22.29
CA ASN A 143 -10.01 -7.79 22.69
C ASN A 143 -8.53 -8.12 22.58
N TYR A 144 -7.77 -7.33 21.84
CA TYR A 144 -6.33 -7.53 21.55
C TYR A 144 -5.45 -6.51 22.24
N ILE A 145 -6.03 -5.39 22.73
CA ILE A 145 -5.32 -4.28 23.37
C ILE A 145 -5.53 -4.36 24.87
N TRP A 146 -4.47 -4.32 25.63
CA TRP A 146 -4.44 -4.49 27.07
C TRP A 146 -4.70 -3.19 27.87
N ASP A 147 -4.67 -2.04 27.20
CA ASP A 147 -4.89 -0.73 27.81
C ASP A 147 -6.34 -0.22 27.60
N ASP A 148 -6.59 1.02 28.00
CA ASP A 148 -7.92 1.62 27.96
C ASP A 148 -8.26 2.34 26.65
N THR A 149 -7.37 2.28 25.65
CA THR A 149 -7.49 2.99 24.36
C THR A 149 -8.80 2.69 23.63
N PHE A 150 -9.28 1.44 23.73
CA PHE A 150 -10.52 0.99 23.10
C PHE A 150 -11.64 0.68 24.11
N LYS A 151 -11.65 1.36 25.27
CA LYS A 151 -12.74 1.29 26.23
C LYS A 151 -13.79 2.40 26.00
N GLY A 152 -14.91 2.31 26.70
CA GLY A 152 -16.00 3.28 26.64
C GLY A 152 -17.08 2.94 25.61
N ALA A 153 -18.15 3.73 25.59
CA ALA A 153 -19.39 3.41 24.86
C ALA A 153 -19.21 3.35 23.33
N HIS A 154 -18.29 4.15 22.78
CA HIS A 154 -17.99 4.19 21.36
C HIS A 154 -16.81 3.29 21.00
N ASN A 155 -15.63 3.54 21.60
CA ASN A 155 -14.38 2.87 21.22
C ASN A 155 -14.44 1.35 21.41
N SER A 156 -15.22 0.84 22.37
CA SER A 156 -15.40 -0.60 22.60
C SER A 156 -16.11 -1.34 21.46
N LYS A 157 -16.67 -0.62 20.49
CA LYS A 157 -17.34 -1.18 19.30
C LYS A 157 -16.44 -1.22 18.08
N ILE A 158 -15.27 -0.58 18.13
CA ILE A 158 -14.34 -0.46 17.01
C ILE A 158 -13.74 -1.84 16.72
N THR A 159 -13.78 -2.22 15.44
CA THR A 159 -13.19 -3.45 14.91
C THR A 159 -11.90 -3.13 14.15
N TRP A 160 -11.10 -4.15 13.86
CA TRP A 160 -9.95 -4.02 12.97
C TRP A 160 -10.35 -3.54 11.58
N GLU A 161 -11.51 -4.00 11.07
CA GLU A 161 -12.05 -3.53 9.79
C GLU A 161 -12.30 -2.02 9.79
N HIS A 162 -12.86 -1.45 10.87
CA HIS A 162 -13.04 -0.01 10.99
C HIS A 162 -11.71 0.76 10.94
N LEU A 163 -10.65 0.23 11.57
CA LEU A 163 -9.32 0.86 11.52
C LEU A 163 -8.72 0.76 10.12
N LEU A 164 -8.79 -0.41 9.49
CA LEU A 164 -8.24 -0.65 8.14
C LEU A 164 -8.95 0.20 7.08
N GLN A 165 -10.25 0.45 7.24
CA GLN A 165 -11.05 1.30 6.35
C GLN A 165 -11.00 2.79 6.73
N GLN A 166 -10.31 3.16 7.81
CA GLN A 166 -10.21 4.54 8.32
C GLN A 166 -11.58 5.18 8.64
N ASN A 167 -12.54 4.40 9.11
CA ASN A 167 -13.88 4.86 9.48
C ASN A 167 -14.25 4.54 10.95
N SER A 168 -13.24 4.37 11.80
CA SER A 168 -13.42 4.01 13.21
C SER A 168 -14.08 5.12 14.06
N ALA A 169 -13.90 6.37 13.67
CA ALA A 169 -14.23 7.54 14.49
C ALA A 169 -13.73 7.38 15.95
N TRP A 170 -12.54 6.84 16.12
CA TRP A 170 -11.93 6.64 17.44
C TRP A 170 -11.89 7.95 18.19
N SER A 171 -12.30 7.92 19.45
CA SER A 171 -12.33 9.09 20.35
C SER A 171 -11.23 8.94 21.40
N GLY A 172 -10.26 9.84 21.38
CA GLY A 172 -9.12 9.82 22.30
C GLY A 172 -8.25 11.06 22.18
N GLU A 173 -7.05 10.95 22.70
CA GLU A 173 -6.02 11.99 22.61
C GLU A 173 -4.77 11.42 21.97
N LEU A 174 -4.20 12.19 21.05
CA LEU A 174 -2.92 11.91 20.42
C LEU A 174 -1.97 13.07 20.70
N TRP A 175 -0.76 12.77 21.14
CA TRP A 175 0.28 13.77 21.42
C TRP A 175 -0.17 14.92 22.34
N GLY A 176 -1.02 14.63 23.32
CA GLY A 176 -1.56 15.61 24.25
C GLY A 176 -2.69 16.49 23.69
N GLY A 177 -3.20 16.16 22.52
CA GLY A 177 -4.34 16.82 21.91
C GLY A 177 -5.47 15.85 21.60
N LYS A 178 -6.69 16.33 21.65
CA LYS A 178 -7.85 15.53 21.23
C LYS A 178 -7.75 15.23 19.74
N ASP A 179 -8.18 14.04 19.35
CA ASP A 179 -8.37 13.70 17.94
C ASP A 179 -9.40 14.65 17.33
N TRP A 180 -8.95 15.46 16.36
CA TRP A 180 -9.73 16.53 15.74
C TRP A 180 -10.14 16.21 14.29
N VAL A 181 -9.61 15.12 13.73
CA VAL A 181 -9.76 14.80 12.31
C VAL A 181 -11.22 14.60 11.92
N ASP A 182 -12.01 14.04 12.82
CA ASP A 182 -13.43 13.71 12.57
C ASP A 182 -14.41 14.66 13.24
N ARG A 183 -13.94 15.83 13.70
CA ARG A 183 -14.83 16.81 14.35
C ARG A 183 -15.29 17.87 13.37
N PRO A 184 -16.60 18.09 13.25
CA PRO A 184 -17.07 19.26 12.57
C PRO A 184 -16.52 20.51 13.28
N PRO A 185 -16.16 21.55 12.53
CA PRO A 185 -15.76 22.83 13.14
C PRO A 185 -16.86 23.30 14.05
N SER A 186 -16.48 23.62 15.30
CA SER A 186 -17.37 24.20 16.30
C SER A 186 -17.78 25.63 15.92
#